data_61cdef51656ce68ccfd2ea9309e5397c
#
_entry.id   61cdef51656ce68ccfd2ea9309e5397c
#
_cell.length_a   1.000
_cell.length_b   1.000
_cell.length_c   1.000
_cell.angle_alpha   90.00
_cell.angle_beta   90.00
_cell.angle_gamma   90.00
#
_symmetry.space_group_name_H-M   'P 1'
#
loop_
_entity.id
_entity.type
_entity.pdbx_description
1 polymer ?
#
loop_
_entity_poly.entity_id
_entity_poly.type
_entity_poly.pdbx_seq_one_letter_code
_entity_poly.pdbx_strand_id
1 'polypeptide(L)'
;MKVFEFTNRSDFRGFGDLRNQLERAAVSISNNIAEGFERGTTVELIHFLYISKGSAGECRSMLRMCERAERFSNFKFEISDLIGRAVNVSKQLNGWIEALKNSEIKGAKFLTGKEREKAAREKEFEDFDREMEEFRRQHLEMLRKREEESAVSRRGNAESAESW
;
A
#
# COMPACT_ATOMS: atom_id res chain seq x y z
N MET A 1 -19.60 10.56 16.20
CA MET A 1 -18.93 9.33 16.67
C MET A 1 -19.97 8.32 17.14
N LYS A 2 -20.42 7.46 16.23
CA LYS A 2 -21.56 6.55 16.43
C LYS A 2 -21.45 5.56 17.61
N VAL A 3 -20.22 5.07 17.90
CA VAL A 3 -20.00 4.18 19.05
C VAL A 3 -20.36 4.88 20.35
N PHE A 4 -19.94 6.12 20.57
CA PHE A 4 -20.26 6.88 21.78
C PHE A 4 -21.75 7.21 21.90
N GLU A 5 -22.43 7.46 20.78
CA GLU A 5 -23.89 7.64 20.79
C GLU A 5 -24.58 6.37 21.26
N PHE A 6 -24.14 5.19 20.76
CA PHE A 6 -24.66 3.90 21.19
C PHE A 6 -24.36 3.63 22.67
N THR A 7 -23.10 3.78 23.12
CA THR A 7 -22.71 3.45 24.49
C THR A 7 -23.35 4.38 25.54
N ASN A 8 -23.66 5.61 25.16
CA ASN A 8 -24.35 6.55 26.06
C ASN A 8 -25.85 6.23 26.23
N ARG A 9 -26.50 5.62 25.22
CA ARG A 9 -27.92 5.28 25.27
C ARG A 9 -28.20 3.86 25.77
N SER A 10 -27.19 2.99 25.74
CA SER A 10 -27.31 1.58 26.08
C SER A 10 -26.94 1.31 27.53
N ASP A 11 -27.55 0.27 28.10
CA ASP A 11 -27.25 -0.17 29.46
C ASP A 11 -26.23 -1.31 29.49
N PHE A 12 -25.02 -0.98 29.89
CA PHE A 12 -23.89 -1.91 30.01
C PHE A 12 -23.72 -2.53 31.42
N ARG A 13 -24.69 -2.35 32.35
CA ARG A 13 -24.60 -2.96 33.68
C ARG A 13 -24.51 -4.48 33.58
N GLY A 14 -23.58 -5.07 34.33
CA GLY A 14 -23.32 -6.51 34.30
C GLY A 14 -22.39 -7.02 33.20
N PHE A 15 -21.89 -6.14 32.32
CA PHE A 15 -20.91 -6.49 31.28
C PHE A 15 -19.48 -6.06 31.62
N GLY A 16 -19.21 -5.79 32.90
CA GLY A 16 -17.88 -5.34 33.36
C GLY A 16 -17.42 -4.07 32.65
N ASP A 17 -16.21 -4.10 32.09
CA ASP A 17 -15.58 -2.96 31.42
C ASP A 17 -15.85 -2.88 29.90
N LEU A 18 -16.81 -3.66 29.38
CA LEU A 18 -17.06 -3.77 27.94
C LEU A 18 -17.33 -2.42 27.27
N ARG A 19 -18.06 -1.52 27.94
CA ARG A 19 -18.29 -0.16 27.44
C ARG A 19 -16.98 0.60 27.20
N ASN A 20 -16.15 0.68 28.26
CA ASN A 20 -14.88 1.43 28.18
C ASN A 20 -13.92 0.79 27.16
N GLN A 21 -13.89 -0.52 27.06
CA GLN A 21 -13.07 -1.23 26.06
C GLN A 21 -13.55 -0.92 24.63
N LEU A 22 -14.86 -0.93 24.38
CA LEU A 22 -15.43 -0.60 23.08
C LEU A 22 -15.11 0.87 22.69
N GLU A 23 -15.29 1.80 23.61
CA GLU A 23 -14.96 3.22 23.41
C GLU A 23 -13.48 3.43 23.14
N ARG A 24 -12.60 2.81 23.92
CA ARG A 24 -11.14 2.87 23.72
C ARG A 24 -10.71 2.27 22.40
N ALA A 25 -11.25 1.12 22.02
CA ALA A 25 -10.97 0.51 20.74
C ALA A 25 -11.42 1.40 19.56
N ALA A 26 -12.58 2.05 19.69
CA ALA A 26 -13.08 2.97 18.67
C ALA A 26 -12.18 4.21 18.49
N VAL A 27 -11.67 4.80 19.59
CA VAL A 27 -10.72 5.91 19.55
C VAL A 27 -9.36 5.45 19.02
N SER A 28 -8.92 4.26 19.41
CA SER A 28 -7.65 3.68 18.99
C SER A 28 -7.53 3.57 17.47
N ILE A 29 -8.63 3.36 16.73
CA ILE A 29 -8.63 3.33 15.27
C ILE A 29 -8.05 4.64 14.71
N SER A 30 -8.63 5.78 15.08
CA SER A 30 -8.23 7.09 14.57
C SER A 30 -6.86 7.52 15.10
N ASN A 31 -6.57 7.24 16.36
CA ASN A 31 -5.29 7.63 16.98
C ASN A 31 -4.11 6.92 16.32
N ASN A 32 -4.23 5.62 16.05
CA ASN A 32 -3.16 4.90 15.36
C ASN A 32 -2.98 5.35 13.91
N ILE A 33 -4.05 5.70 13.19
CA ILE A 33 -3.93 6.33 11.87
C ILE A 33 -3.15 7.63 11.96
N ALA A 34 -3.54 8.52 12.89
CA ALA A 34 -2.89 9.81 13.09
C ALA A 34 -1.42 9.65 13.48
N GLU A 35 -1.13 8.79 14.46
CA GLU A 35 0.23 8.53 14.90
C GLU A 35 1.10 7.98 13.76
N GLY A 36 0.62 6.96 13.02
CA GLY A 36 1.35 6.41 11.89
C GLY A 36 1.58 7.44 10.78
N PHE A 37 0.66 8.41 10.65
CA PHE A 37 0.81 9.51 9.69
C PHE A 37 1.90 10.51 10.11
N GLU A 38 2.06 10.79 11.40
CA GLU A 38 3.11 11.65 11.94
C GLU A 38 4.49 10.98 11.98
N ARG A 39 4.56 9.63 11.85
CA ARG A 39 5.84 8.90 11.76
C ARG A 39 6.55 9.20 10.43
N GLY A 40 7.89 9.18 10.47
CA GLY A 40 8.73 9.61 9.36
C GLY A 40 8.81 8.63 8.19
N THR A 41 8.38 7.37 8.35
CA THR A 41 8.57 6.32 7.34
C THR A 41 7.28 5.63 6.94
N THR A 42 7.23 5.14 5.69
CA THR A 42 6.11 4.33 5.18
C THR A 42 5.97 3.01 5.96
N VAL A 43 7.07 2.43 6.42
CA VAL A 43 7.06 1.18 7.20
C VAL A 43 6.36 1.38 8.54
N GLU A 44 6.66 2.47 9.24
CA GLU A 44 5.98 2.81 10.49
C GLU A 44 4.49 3.09 10.26
N LEU A 45 4.13 3.85 9.22
CA LEU A 45 2.73 4.08 8.85
C LEU A 45 1.99 2.74 8.67
N ILE A 46 2.54 1.80 7.91
CA ILE A 46 1.95 0.48 7.69
C ILE A 46 1.77 -0.26 9.02
N HIS A 47 2.75 -0.20 9.92
CA HIS A 47 2.67 -0.80 11.25
C HIS A 47 1.47 -0.26 12.06
N PHE A 48 1.33 1.06 12.14
CA PHE A 48 0.21 1.70 12.85
C PHE A 48 -1.14 1.46 12.18
N LEU A 49 -1.19 1.34 10.84
CA LEU A 49 -2.41 0.94 10.14
C LEU A 49 -2.84 -0.49 10.48
N TYR A 50 -1.90 -1.42 10.71
CA TYR A 50 -2.23 -2.75 11.21
C TYR A 50 -2.79 -2.71 12.65
N ILE A 51 -2.25 -1.88 13.55
CA ILE A 51 -2.79 -1.70 14.90
C ILE A 51 -4.20 -1.11 14.82
N SER A 52 -4.41 -0.10 13.98
CA SER A 52 -5.73 0.49 13.72
C SER A 52 -6.74 -0.54 13.21
N LYS A 53 -6.31 -1.41 12.29
CA LYS A 53 -7.14 -2.52 11.77
C LYS A 53 -7.48 -3.54 12.86
N GLY A 54 -6.54 -3.83 13.77
CA GLY A 54 -6.78 -4.65 14.96
C GLY A 54 -7.85 -4.05 15.85
N SER A 55 -7.77 -2.75 16.15
CA SER A 55 -8.78 -2.01 16.95
C SER A 55 -10.17 -2.04 16.32
N ALA A 56 -10.27 -1.96 14.99
CA ALA A 56 -11.55 -2.16 14.28
C ALA A 56 -12.09 -3.59 14.44
N GLY A 57 -11.20 -4.58 14.48
CA GLY A 57 -11.54 -5.97 14.80
C GLY A 57 -12.06 -6.15 16.23
N GLU A 58 -11.44 -5.49 17.20
CA GLU A 58 -11.89 -5.48 18.61
C GLU A 58 -13.28 -4.84 18.75
N CYS A 59 -13.52 -3.68 18.14
CA CYS A 59 -14.85 -3.06 18.09
C CYS A 59 -15.89 -4.02 17.56
N ARG A 60 -15.61 -4.67 16.43
CA ARG A 60 -16.52 -5.64 15.81
C ARG A 60 -16.80 -6.83 16.73
N SER A 61 -15.79 -7.35 17.42
CA SER A 61 -15.93 -8.47 18.35
C SER A 61 -16.83 -8.10 19.53
N MET A 62 -16.60 -6.95 20.15
CA MET A 62 -17.41 -6.46 21.28
C MET A 62 -18.85 -6.16 20.87
N LEU A 63 -19.07 -5.55 19.70
CA LEU A 63 -20.40 -5.33 19.15
C LEU A 63 -21.14 -6.64 18.87
N ARG A 64 -20.44 -7.70 18.41
CA ARG A 64 -21.04 -9.04 18.28
C ARG A 64 -21.44 -9.65 19.61
N MET A 65 -20.72 -9.37 20.70
CA MET A 65 -21.16 -9.75 22.05
C MET A 65 -22.44 -9.01 22.44
N CYS A 66 -22.51 -7.70 22.21
CA CYS A 66 -23.72 -6.91 22.45
C CYS A 66 -24.91 -7.43 21.63
N GLU A 67 -24.72 -7.77 20.35
CA GLU A 67 -25.76 -8.28 19.44
C GLU A 67 -26.45 -9.56 19.99
N ARG A 68 -25.68 -10.41 20.68
CA ARG A 68 -26.17 -11.67 21.26
C ARG A 68 -26.83 -11.52 22.63
N ALA A 69 -26.59 -10.40 23.30
CA ALA A 69 -27.12 -10.18 24.64
C ALA A 69 -28.54 -9.57 24.57
N GLU A 70 -29.49 -10.20 25.26
CA GLU A 70 -30.89 -9.81 25.27
C GLU A 70 -31.12 -8.35 25.71
N ARG A 71 -30.26 -7.86 26.61
CA ARG A 71 -30.26 -6.46 27.10
C ARG A 71 -30.17 -5.42 25.99
N PHE A 72 -29.51 -5.75 24.89
CA PHE A 72 -29.32 -4.85 23.74
C PHE A 72 -30.34 -5.12 22.61
N SER A 73 -31.41 -5.88 22.88
CA SER A 73 -32.42 -6.25 21.87
C SER A 73 -33.04 -5.07 21.14
N ASN A 74 -33.25 -3.94 21.83
CA ASN A 74 -33.77 -2.69 21.27
C ASN A 74 -32.76 -1.96 20.35
N PHE A 75 -31.50 -2.34 20.36
CA PHE A 75 -30.39 -1.72 19.60
C PHE A 75 -29.87 -2.59 18.47
N LYS A 76 -30.52 -3.70 18.12
CA LYS A 76 -30.02 -4.66 17.12
C LYS A 76 -29.69 -4.04 15.78
N PHE A 77 -30.55 -3.13 15.29
CA PHE A 77 -30.30 -2.44 14.02
C PHE A 77 -29.03 -1.54 14.10
N GLU A 78 -28.92 -0.76 15.17
CA GLU A 78 -27.76 0.13 15.39
C GLU A 78 -26.47 -0.66 15.57
N ILE A 79 -26.49 -1.75 16.33
CA ILE A 79 -25.34 -2.64 16.51
C ILE A 79 -24.93 -3.25 15.17
N SER A 80 -25.87 -3.70 14.35
CA SER A 80 -25.59 -4.24 13.02
C SER A 80 -24.96 -3.18 12.09
N ASP A 81 -25.43 -1.93 12.11
CA ASP A 81 -24.80 -0.81 11.37
C ASP A 81 -23.38 -0.55 11.85
N LEU A 82 -23.16 -0.52 13.17
CA LEU A 82 -21.81 -0.34 13.76
C LEU A 82 -20.85 -1.46 13.37
N ILE A 83 -21.32 -2.71 13.35
CA ILE A 83 -20.54 -3.85 12.89
C ILE A 83 -20.17 -3.68 11.41
N GLY A 84 -21.14 -3.30 10.57
CA GLY A 84 -20.92 -3.02 9.16
C GLY A 84 -19.86 -1.93 8.93
N ARG A 85 -19.91 -0.84 9.72
CA ARG A 85 -18.91 0.23 9.71
C ARG A 85 -17.53 -0.27 10.11
N ALA A 86 -17.41 -1.06 11.17
CA ALA A 86 -16.13 -1.62 11.60
C ALA A 86 -15.52 -2.54 10.53
N VAL A 87 -16.35 -3.33 9.83
CA VAL A 87 -15.91 -4.13 8.68
C VAL A 87 -15.41 -3.25 7.54
N ASN A 88 -16.13 -2.19 7.20
CA ASN A 88 -15.76 -1.28 6.12
C ASN A 88 -14.44 -0.55 6.43
N VAL A 89 -14.26 -0.05 7.66
CA VAL A 89 -13.00 0.56 8.11
C VAL A 89 -11.86 -0.45 7.97
N SER A 90 -12.05 -1.68 8.42
CA SER A 90 -11.03 -2.74 8.31
C SER A 90 -10.65 -3.04 6.85
N LYS A 91 -11.63 -3.03 5.92
CA LYS A 91 -11.39 -3.21 4.48
C LYS A 91 -10.62 -2.03 3.88
N GLN A 92 -10.99 -0.79 4.22
CA GLN A 92 -10.32 0.42 3.75
C GLN A 92 -8.87 0.47 4.23
N LEU A 93 -8.62 0.17 5.51
CA LEU A 93 -7.26 0.08 6.07
C LEU A 93 -6.43 -0.98 5.34
N ASN A 94 -7.02 -2.14 5.05
CA ASN A 94 -6.33 -3.18 4.29
C ASN A 94 -5.96 -2.71 2.87
N GLY A 95 -6.89 -2.09 2.15
CA GLY A 95 -6.62 -1.54 0.83
C GLY A 95 -5.50 -0.49 0.85
N TRP A 96 -5.50 0.37 1.87
CA TRP A 96 -4.44 1.37 2.06
C TRP A 96 -3.07 0.73 2.35
N ILE A 97 -3.02 -0.27 3.25
CA ILE A 97 -1.81 -1.04 3.54
C ILE A 97 -1.24 -1.68 2.27
N GLU A 98 -2.07 -2.33 1.46
CA GLU A 98 -1.62 -2.97 0.22
C GLU A 98 -1.14 -1.94 -0.81
N ALA A 99 -1.81 -0.80 -0.93
CA ALA A 99 -1.36 0.30 -1.79
C ALA A 99 0.02 0.83 -1.36
N LEU A 100 0.25 1.01 -0.05
CA LEU A 100 1.54 1.46 0.49
C LEU A 100 2.66 0.43 0.29
N LYS A 101 2.36 -0.87 0.44
CA LYS A 101 3.33 -1.94 0.19
C LYS A 101 3.79 -1.99 -1.26
N ASN A 102 2.88 -1.71 -2.19
CA ASN A 102 3.13 -1.73 -3.62
C ASN A 102 3.64 -0.38 -4.16
N SER A 103 3.76 0.65 -3.29
CA SER A 103 4.31 1.95 -3.69
C SER A 103 5.83 1.88 -3.82
N GLU A 104 6.37 2.67 -4.73
CA GLU A 104 7.82 2.84 -4.91
C GLU A 104 8.46 3.58 -3.72
N ILE A 105 7.67 4.30 -2.92
CA ILE A 105 8.13 5.06 -1.74
C ILE A 105 8.29 4.11 -0.55
N LYS A 106 9.44 3.46 -0.46
CA LYS A 106 9.76 2.51 0.63
C LYS A 106 10.57 3.13 1.78
N GLY A 107 10.99 4.39 1.67
CA GLY A 107 11.86 5.08 2.63
C GLY A 107 11.17 6.13 3.49
N ALA A 108 11.89 7.21 3.78
CA ALA A 108 11.38 8.33 4.56
C ALA A 108 10.18 8.98 3.87
N LYS A 109 9.10 9.13 4.60
CA LYS A 109 7.84 9.71 4.14
C LYS A 109 7.96 11.20 3.78
N PHE A 110 8.87 11.87 4.48
CA PHE A 110 9.24 13.25 4.23
C PHE A 110 10.71 13.30 3.86
N LEU A 111 11.01 13.23 2.57
CA LEU A 111 12.37 13.47 2.08
C LEU A 111 12.74 14.92 2.38
N THR A 112 13.85 15.14 3.06
CA THR A 112 14.46 16.47 3.16
C THR A 112 14.81 16.97 1.75
N GLY A 113 14.99 18.28 1.56
CA GLY A 113 15.38 18.82 0.26
C GLY A 113 16.63 18.11 -0.33
N LYS A 114 17.62 17.82 0.52
CA LYS A 114 18.84 17.09 0.14
C LYS A 114 18.58 15.63 -0.29
N GLU A 115 17.68 14.94 0.39
CA GLU A 115 17.33 13.57 0.04
C GLU A 115 16.53 13.50 -1.26
N ARG A 116 15.65 14.49 -1.52
CA ARG A 116 14.94 14.62 -2.81
C ARG A 116 15.92 14.86 -3.96
N GLU A 117 16.90 15.75 -3.79
CA GLU A 117 17.94 16.00 -4.77
C GLU A 117 18.80 14.77 -5.04
N LYS A 118 19.14 14.01 -3.98
CA LYS A 118 19.90 12.77 -4.10
C LYS A 118 19.10 11.71 -4.86
N ALA A 119 17.85 11.48 -4.49
CA ALA A 119 16.97 10.53 -5.17
C ALA A 119 16.71 10.91 -6.63
N ALA A 120 16.58 12.22 -6.93
CA ALA A 120 16.44 12.71 -8.30
C ALA A 120 17.70 12.43 -9.14
N ARG A 121 18.90 12.65 -8.58
CA ARG A 121 20.18 12.35 -9.26
C ARG A 121 20.38 10.85 -9.47
N GLU A 122 20.04 10.02 -8.48
CA GLU A 122 20.13 8.57 -8.62
C GLU A 122 19.21 8.08 -9.75
N LYS A 123 17.98 8.58 -9.82
CA LYS A 123 17.06 8.26 -10.90
C LYS A 123 17.55 8.72 -12.27
N GLU A 124 18.08 9.94 -12.36
CA GLU A 124 18.64 10.48 -13.60
C GLU A 124 19.84 9.64 -14.08
N PHE A 125 20.66 9.15 -13.17
CA PHE A 125 21.77 8.26 -13.47
C PHE A 125 21.29 6.88 -13.97
N GLU A 126 20.29 6.28 -13.31
CA GLU A 126 19.69 5.01 -13.75
C GLU A 126 19.05 5.13 -15.14
N ASP A 127 18.34 6.24 -15.40
CA ASP A 127 17.73 6.51 -16.70
C ASP A 127 18.81 6.67 -17.79
N PHE A 128 19.90 7.38 -17.49
CA PHE A 128 21.04 7.54 -18.40
C PHE A 128 21.74 6.20 -18.70
N ASP A 129 21.98 5.37 -17.69
CA ASP A 129 22.59 4.06 -17.88
C ASP A 129 21.72 3.17 -18.78
N ARG A 130 20.38 3.20 -18.59
CA ARG A 130 19.45 2.46 -19.43
C ARG A 130 19.47 2.93 -20.88
N GLU A 131 19.51 4.25 -21.12
CA GLU A 131 19.64 4.83 -22.48
C GLU A 131 20.97 4.43 -23.14
N MET A 132 22.06 4.44 -22.38
CA MET A 132 23.36 4.02 -22.90
C MET A 132 23.43 2.54 -23.23
N GLU A 133 22.76 1.67 -22.46
CA GLU A 133 22.68 0.25 -22.78
C GLU A 133 21.84 0.01 -24.05
N GLU A 134 20.72 0.72 -24.21
CA GLU A 134 19.93 0.68 -25.45
C GLU A 134 20.72 1.15 -26.66
N PHE A 135 21.44 2.25 -26.52
CA PHE A 135 22.31 2.76 -27.60
C PHE A 135 23.39 1.76 -27.98
N ARG A 136 24.07 1.14 -27.00
CA ARG A 136 25.07 0.09 -27.26
C ARG A 136 24.47 -1.10 -28.01
N ARG A 137 23.29 -1.54 -27.59
CA ARG A 137 22.57 -2.65 -28.23
C ARG A 137 22.23 -2.34 -29.68
N GLN A 138 21.69 -1.16 -29.95
CA GLN A 138 21.35 -0.71 -31.30
C GLN A 138 22.59 -0.57 -32.18
N HIS A 139 23.67 -0.05 -31.61
CA HIS A 139 24.93 0.12 -32.34
C HIS A 139 25.55 -1.25 -32.72
N LEU A 140 25.56 -2.20 -31.81
CA LEU A 140 26.03 -3.56 -32.09
C LEU A 140 25.19 -4.26 -33.15
N GLU A 141 23.89 -4.10 -33.13
CA GLU A 141 22.98 -4.65 -34.14
C GLU A 141 23.24 -4.03 -35.53
N MET A 142 23.47 -2.73 -35.58
CA MET A 142 23.83 -2.05 -36.82
C MET A 142 25.17 -2.53 -37.39
N LEU A 143 26.17 -2.75 -36.54
CA LEU A 143 27.47 -3.29 -36.95
C LEU A 143 27.31 -4.72 -37.52
N ARG A 144 26.54 -5.57 -36.88
CA ARG A 144 26.25 -6.93 -37.37
C ARG A 144 25.56 -6.89 -38.74
N LYS A 145 24.57 -6.05 -38.94
CA LYS A 145 23.91 -5.91 -40.25
C LYS A 145 24.88 -5.48 -41.35
N ARG A 146 25.78 -4.54 -41.07
CA ARG A 146 26.82 -4.12 -42.02
C ARG A 146 27.80 -5.23 -42.35
N GLU A 147 28.19 -6.03 -41.38
CA GLU A 147 29.06 -7.20 -41.61
C GLU A 147 28.38 -8.25 -42.46
N GLU A 148 27.10 -8.55 -42.23
CA GLU A 148 26.28 -9.48 -43.02
C GLU A 148 26.12 -8.97 -44.47
N GLU A 149 25.81 -7.70 -44.66
CA GLU A 149 25.72 -7.08 -45.99
C GLU A 149 27.05 -7.12 -46.75
N SER A 150 28.15 -6.87 -46.06
CA SER A 150 29.50 -6.92 -46.67
C SER A 150 29.90 -8.34 -47.04
N ALA A 151 29.51 -9.34 -46.23
CA ALA A 151 29.75 -10.76 -46.50
C ALA A 151 28.94 -11.27 -47.72
N VAL A 152 27.68 -10.84 -47.83
CA VAL A 152 26.83 -11.17 -48.99
C VAL A 152 27.42 -10.55 -50.28
N SER A 153 27.84 -9.29 -50.24
CA SER A 153 28.45 -8.62 -51.37
C SER A 153 29.76 -9.29 -51.83
N ARG A 154 30.59 -9.76 -50.91
CA ARG A 154 31.83 -10.53 -51.24
C ARG A 154 31.53 -11.87 -51.89
N ARG A 155 30.50 -12.59 -51.46
CA ARG A 155 30.06 -13.86 -52.07
C ARG A 155 29.51 -13.69 -53.47
N GLY A 156 28.67 -12.67 -53.72
CA GLY A 156 28.12 -12.35 -55.05
C GLY A 156 29.23 -11.96 -56.07
N ASN A 157 30.27 -11.27 -55.63
CA ASN A 157 31.40 -10.91 -56.47
C ASN A 157 32.33 -12.14 -56.78
N ALA A 158 32.44 -13.10 -55.86
CA ALA A 158 33.21 -14.32 -56.08
C ALA A 158 32.52 -15.24 -57.08
N GLU A 159 31.19 -15.43 -57.00
CA GLU A 159 30.42 -16.24 -57.93
C GLU A 159 30.39 -15.63 -59.34
N SER A 160 30.46 -14.29 -59.46
CA SER A 160 30.54 -13.64 -60.76
C SER A 160 31.92 -13.74 -61.42
N ALA A 161 32.98 -14.02 -60.67
CA ALA A 161 34.36 -14.15 -61.12
C ALA A 161 34.68 -15.61 -61.62
N GLU A 162 33.93 -16.60 -61.18
CA GLU A 162 34.11 -18.01 -61.57
C GLU A 162 33.33 -18.41 -62.86
N SER A 163 32.53 -17.48 -63.40
CA SER A 163 31.68 -17.76 -64.59
C SER A 163 32.26 -17.22 -65.91
N TRP A 164 33.58 -16.93 -65.99
CA TRP A 164 34.28 -16.53 -67.21
C TRP A 164 35.39 -17.51 -67.62
#